data_dad6a73961f642e41d414278adcb1283
#
_entry.id   dad6a73961f642e41d414278adcb1283
#
_cell.length_a   1.000
_cell.length_b   1.000
_cell.length_c   1.000
_cell.angle_alpha   90.00
_cell.angle_beta   90.00
_cell.angle_gamma   90.00
#
_symmetry.space_group_name_H-M   'P 1'
#
loop_
_entity.id
_entity.type
_entity.pdbx_description
1 polymer ?
#
loop_
_entity_poly.entity_id
_entity_poly.type
_entity_poly.pdbx_seq_one_letter_code
_entity_poly.pdbx_strand_id
1 'polypeptide(L)'
;MSSRLNFGDKSYNPDVLSCLANLSNDEVFTSPQLANKVLDLLPEEIWTDSSVTFLDPFTKTGVFLREITKHLLVGLEPEFPDLQERINHILNYQVWGIAITELTALLSRRTLYCSKKANGKYSIDSLFDDPDGHIRYKAIEHLWDGRNCVHCGASKEQYDRDSSLERYTYEFIHTYDPERIFNNMQFDVIIGNPPYQLSDGGAGVSAVPIYQKFVEQAKKMNPRFLSMIIPSRWFVGGRGLDLFRHDMLHDDQIRILHDFSDASQCFPGQEIKGGVCYFLWERGTHGDCEIYSHIGDDVIHSTRPLLEEGMETFIRDSRAIAILDKVKALHESPMSASLNAGRYFGFHTRVKWDKDGRFGTLQTADGRGEYSISKIKDAGHPIKVYIAHGECWIAEKYVTRNTSDISRYKVLIPRSGNPGSTIIGKPKISEPGSCSSNTYVVFFPASESESAAVNAADYLRTKFVRYLISLRTSTQDMAPRAYEFVPTPDVSRHWSDVELFDKYGLTDEERKLIDESIPSMQMEDGGNA
;
A
#
# COMPACT_ATOMS: atom_id res chain seq x y z
N MET A 1 1.84 34.63 -40.89
CA MET A 1 2.77 33.65 -40.27
C MET A 1 2.56 33.68 -38.76
N SER A 2 1.68 32.83 -38.28
CA SER A 2 1.37 32.73 -36.86
C SER A 2 2.36 31.73 -36.22
N SER A 3 3.25 32.21 -35.38
CA SER A 3 4.11 31.34 -34.56
C SER A 3 3.27 30.73 -33.48
N ARG A 4 2.87 29.47 -33.66
CA ARG A 4 2.35 28.64 -32.58
C ARG A 4 3.44 28.52 -31.51
N LEU A 5 3.21 29.14 -30.37
CA LEU A 5 3.99 28.90 -29.16
C LEU A 5 3.70 27.47 -28.69
N ASN A 6 4.62 26.55 -29.01
CA ASN A 6 4.62 25.20 -28.45
C ASN A 6 4.98 25.26 -26.96
N PHE A 7 4.00 25.24 -26.08
CA PHE A 7 4.18 25.10 -24.63
C PHE A 7 4.38 23.62 -24.19
N GLY A 8 4.62 22.68 -25.14
CA GLY A 8 4.48 21.25 -24.92
C GLY A 8 5.69 20.46 -24.41
N ASP A 9 6.93 20.96 -24.50
CA ASP A 9 8.10 20.06 -24.42
C ASP A 9 9.18 20.39 -23.36
N LYS A 10 8.84 21.13 -22.32
CA LYS A 10 9.72 21.19 -21.15
C LYS A 10 8.97 20.67 -19.94
N SER A 11 9.34 19.49 -19.47
CA SER A 11 8.96 19.02 -18.15
C SER A 11 9.50 20.04 -17.12
N TYR A 12 8.66 20.97 -16.75
CA TYR A 12 8.95 21.90 -15.68
C TYR A 12 8.75 21.15 -14.37
N ASN A 13 9.84 20.67 -13.80
CA ASN A 13 9.86 20.17 -12.43
C ASN A 13 10.47 21.29 -11.57
N PRO A 14 9.65 22.19 -10.98
CA PRO A 14 10.18 23.29 -10.20
C PRO A 14 10.83 22.75 -8.93
N ASP A 15 12.07 23.12 -8.68
CA ASP A 15 12.81 22.82 -7.44
C ASP A 15 12.02 23.20 -6.16
N VAL A 16 11.15 24.19 -6.28
CA VAL A 16 10.25 24.65 -5.21
C VAL A 16 9.26 23.55 -4.78
N LEU A 17 8.73 22.77 -5.72
CA LEU A 17 7.81 21.66 -5.38
C LEU A 17 8.57 20.50 -4.71
N SER A 18 9.79 20.24 -5.12
CA SER A 18 10.68 19.28 -4.46
C SER A 18 11.06 19.74 -3.05
N CYS A 19 11.29 21.04 -2.84
CA CYS A 19 11.52 21.61 -1.52
C CYS A 19 10.28 21.53 -0.62
N LEU A 20 9.09 21.77 -1.16
CA LEU A 20 7.83 21.65 -0.42
C LEU A 20 7.51 20.19 -0.07
N ALA A 21 7.77 19.24 -0.97
CA ALA A 21 7.62 17.82 -0.72
C ALA A 21 8.58 17.31 0.38
N ASN A 22 9.75 17.93 0.51
CA ASN A 22 10.70 17.61 1.57
C ASN A 22 10.35 18.25 2.93
N LEU A 23 9.46 19.23 2.96
CA LEU A 23 9.01 19.86 4.21
C LEU A 23 7.88 19.09 4.90
N SER A 24 7.12 18.27 4.17
CA SER A 24 6.18 17.31 4.74
C SER A 24 6.41 15.95 4.07
N ASN A 25 6.95 14.99 4.79
CA ASN A 25 7.23 13.64 4.30
C ASN A 25 5.97 12.86 3.89
N ASP A 26 4.79 13.43 4.06
CA ASP A 26 3.51 12.75 3.92
C ASP A 26 2.70 13.22 2.70
N GLU A 27 3.13 14.29 2.01
CA GLU A 27 2.43 14.85 0.87
C GLU A 27 3.13 14.54 -0.45
N VAL A 28 2.54 13.67 -1.24
CA VAL A 28 3.02 13.33 -2.59
C VAL A 28 2.37 14.26 -3.61
N PHE A 29 3.19 14.96 -4.40
CA PHE A 29 2.72 15.85 -5.47
C PHE A 29 2.59 15.12 -6.79
N THR A 30 1.50 15.38 -7.51
CA THR A 30 1.21 14.77 -8.81
C THR A 30 1.80 15.61 -9.93
N SER A 31 2.54 14.98 -10.85
CA SER A 31 3.00 15.64 -12.06
C SER A 31 1.85 15.86 -13.06
N PRO A 32 1.95 16.87 -13.97
CA PRO A 32 0.94 17.05 -15.01
C PRO A 32 0.74 15.82 -15.89
N GLN A 33 1.83 15.09 -16.17
CA GLN A 33 1.78 13.87 -16.98
C GLN A 33 0.96 12.76 -16.27
N LEU A 34 1.16 12.58 -14.96
CA LEU A 34 0.38 11.62 -14.21
C LEU A 34 -1.08 12.05 -14.04
N ALA A 35 -1.32 13.36 -13.83
CA ALA A 35 -2.68 13.90 -13.76
C ALA A 35 -3.45 13.61 -15.06
N ASN A 36 -2.85 13.85 -16.22
CA ASN A 36 -3.48 13.54 -17.51
C ASN A 36 -3.74 12.06 -17.69
N LYS A 37 -2.82 11.14 -17.32
CA LYS A 37 -3.08 9.69 -17.35
C LYS A 37 -4.31 9.28 -16.53
N VAL A 38 -4.58 9.97 -15.43
CA VAL A 38 -5.76 9.72 -14.60
C VAL A 38 -7.01 10.33 -15.22
N LEU A 39 -6.90 11.51 -15.85
CA LEU A 39 -7.99 12.15 -16.61
C LEU A 39 -8.36 11.36 -17.86
N ASP A 40 -7.39 10.71 -18.52
CA ASP A 40 -7.60 9.87 -19.70
C ASP A 40 -8.45 8.62 -19.42
N LEU A 41 -8.73 8.29 -18.14
CA LEU A 41 -9.69 7.24 -17.77
C LEU A 41 -11.16 7.68 -17.95
N LEU A 42 -11.40 8.99 -17.96
CA LEU A 42 -12.74 9.54 -18.05
C LEU A 42 -13.22 9.52 -19.52
N PRO A 43 -14.52 9.30 -19.77
CA PRO A 43 -15.04 9.27 -21.14
C PRO A 43 -14.91 10.64 -21.82
N GLU A 44 -14.64 10.63 -23.14
CA GLU A 44 -14.34 11.87 -23.89
C GLU A 44 -15.52 12.85 -23.94
N GLU A 45 -16.75 12.37 -23.88
CA GLU A 45 -17.95 13.21 -23.94
C GLU A 45 -18.06 14.24 -22.80
N ILE A 46 -17.45 13.96 -21.63
CA ILE A 46 -17.52 14.89 -20.50
C ILE A 46 -16.76 16.20 -20.77
N TRP A 47 -15.80 16.18 -21.69
CA TRP A 47 -14.99 17.36 -22.01
C TRP A 47 -15.71 18.34 -22.94
N THR A 48 -16.78 17.90 -23.58
CA THR A 48 -17.61 18.71 -24.49
C THR A 48 -18.95 19.11 -23.89
N ASP A 49 -19.23 18.71 -22.67
CA ASP A 49 -20.48 18.99 -21.95
C ASP A 49 -20.27 20.12 -20.92
N SER A 50 -20.86 21.28 -21.18
CA SER A 50 -20.76 22.47 -20.35
C SER A 50 -21.49 22.34 -18.99
N SER A 51 -22.28 21.30 -18.79
CA SER A 51 -23.00 21.03 -17.54
C SER A 51 -22.22 20.16 -16.56
N VAL A 52 -21.19 19.45 -16.98
CA VAL A 52 -20.40 18.54 -16.15
C VAL A 52 -19.58 19.29 -15.10
N THR A 53 -19.64 18.82 -13.87
CA THR A 53 -19.01 19.45 -12.72
C THR A 53 -17.91 18.57 -12.12
N PHE A 54 -16.76 19.20 -11.78
CA PHE A 54 -15.56 18.53 -11.30
C PHE A 54 -15.17 19.01 -9.92
N LEU A 55 -14.79 18.10 -9.03
CA LEU A 55 -14.29 18.39 -7.69
C LEU A 55 -12.95 17.68 -7.42
N ASP A 56 -11.92 18.44 -7.05
CA ASP A 56 -10.74 17.94 -6.36
C ASP A 56 -10.84 18.30 -4.86
N PRO A 57 -11.29 17.36 -3.98
CA PRO A 57 -11.56 17.70 -2.57
C PRO A 57 -10.30 17.69 -1.68
N PHE A 58 -9.12 17.58 -2.25
CA PHE A 58 -7.83 17.57 -1.55
C PHE A 58 -6.71 18.21 -2.37
N THR A 59 -7.06 19.30 -3.06
CA THR A 59 -6.12 19.97 -3.96
C THR A 59 -4.89 20.49 -3.22
N LYS A 60 -3.72 20.27 -3.81
CA LYS A 60 -2.41 20.69 -3.29
C LYS A 60 -1.83 21.82 -4.13
N THR A 61 -1.44 21.51 -5.37
CA THR A 61 -0.93 22.49 -6.32
C THR A 61 -1.95 22.94 -7.35
N GLY A 62 -3.15 22.35 -7.35
CA GLY A 62 -4.20 22.59 -8.33
C GLY A 62 -3.93 21.95 -9.69
N VAL A 63 -3.03 20.96 -9.77
CA VAL A 63 -2.65 20.34 -11.05
C VAL A 63 -3.85 19.66 -11.73
N PHE A 64 -4.67 18.89 -11.00
CA PHE A 64 -5.86 18.27 -11.58
C PHE A 64 -6.83 19.33 -12.13
N LEU A 65 -7.15 20.34 -11.33
CA LEU A 65 -8.07 21.41 -11.74
C LEU A 65 -7.56 22.15 -12.97
N ARG A 66 -6.24 22.40 -13.05
CA ARG A 66 -5.62 23.03 -14.23
C ARG A 66 -5.71 22.15 -15.46
N GLU A 67 -5.39 20.86 -15.36
CA GLU A 67 -5.44 19.96 -16.52
C GLU A 67 -6.89 19.75 -16.95
N ILE A 68 -7.86 19.60 -16.05
CA ILE A 68 -9.31 19.60 -16.35
C ILE A 68 -9.68 20.87 -17.11
N THR A 69 -9.30 22.04 -16.63
CA THR A 69 -9.58 23.31 -17.32
C THR A 69 -9.01 23.33 -18.74
N LYS A 70 -7.83 22.75 -18.96
CA LYS A 70 -7.25 22.67 -20.31
C LYS A 70 -8.07 21.79 -21.25
N HIS A 71 -8.55 20.62 -20.78
CA HIS A 71 -9.42 19.74 -21.56
C HIS A 71 -10.73 20.46 -21.91
N LEU A 72 -11.38 21.10 -20.93
CA LEU A 72 -12.62 21.85 -21.13
C LEU A 72 -12.42 23.06 -22.06
N LEU A 73 -11.29 23.77 -21.99
CA LEU A 73 -11.00 24.86 -22.91
C LEU A 73 -10.96 24.43 -24.37
N VAL A 74 -10.54 23.20 -24.65
CA VAL A 74 -10.54 22.63 -25.98
C VAL A 74 -11.94 22.10 -26.34
N GLY A 75 -12.54 21.31 -25.45
CA GLY A 75 -13.80 20.63 -25.70
C GLY A 75 -14.99 21.58 -25.88
N LEU A 76 -15.02 22.68 -25.12
CA LEU A 76 -16.11 23.66 -25.15
C LEU A 76 -15.92 24.79 -26.18
N GLU A 77 -14.87 24.78 -27.00
CA GLU A 77 -14.66 25.81 -28.03
C GLU A 77 -15.84 25.94 -29.01
N PRO A 78 -16.52 24.86 -29.43
CA PRO A 78 -17.69 24.98 -30.29
C PRO A 78 -18.91 25.67 -29.64
N GLU A 79 -19.11 25.47 -28.33
CA GLU A 79 -20.23 26.05 -27.58
C GLU A 79 -19.94 27.50 -27.13
N PHE A 80 -18.71 27.76 -26.69
CA PHE A 80 -18.22 29.09 -26.27
C PHE A 80 -17.02 29.51 -27.11
N PRO A 81 -17.23 30.07 -28.33
CA PRO A 81 -16.14 30.48 -29.20
C PRO A 81 -15.27 31.60 -28.61
N ASP A 82 -15.86 32.52 -27.84
CA ASP A 82 -15.10 33.53 -27.12
C ASP A 82 -14.32 32.92 -25.95
N LEU A 83 -13.03 33.14 -25.95
CA LEU A 83 -12.13 32.54 -24.96
C LEU A 83 -12.43 33.03 -23.54
N GLN A 84 -12.77 34.32 -23.37
CA GLN A 84 -13.06 34.88 -22.04
C GLN A 84 -14.38 34.35 -21.48
N GLU A 85 -15.40 34.24 -22.32
CA GLU A 85 -16.68 33.63 -21.93
C GLU A 85 -16.49 32.18 -21.53
N ARG A 86 -15.70 31.42 -22.32
CA ARG A 86 -15.36 30.01 -22.05
C ARG A 86 -14.61 29.84 -20.74
N ILE A 87 -13.58 30.67 -20.48
CA ILE A 87 -12.83 30.67 -19.21
C ILE A 87 -13.78 30.95 -18.04
N ASN A 88 -14.58 31.99 -18.15
CA ASN A 88 -15.53 32.36 -17.10
C ASN A 88 -16.54 31.24 -16.84
N HIS A 89 -17.06 30.59 -17.89
CA HIS A 89 -17.98 29.46 -17.73
C HIS A 89 -17.32 28.31 -16.97
N ILE A 90 -16.14 27.86 -17.42
CA ILE A 90 -15.44 26.74 -16.82
C ILE A 90 -15.13 27.01 -15.34
N LEU A 91 -14.58 28.18 -15.02
CA LEU A 91 -14.13 28.49 -13.67
C LEU A 91 -15.28 28.76 -12.69
N ASN A 92 -16.42 29.28 -13.17
CA ASN A 92 -17.57 29.58 -12.31
C ASN A 92 -18.59 28.45 -12.20
N TYR A 93 -18.63 27.49 -13.15
CA TYR A 93 -19.68 26.50 -13.19
C TYR A 93 -19.22 25.04 -13.24
N GLN A 94 -17.93 24.77 -13.53
CA GLN A 94 -17.50 23.38 -13.75
C GLN A 94 -16.38 22.90 -12.84
N VAL A 95 -15.57 23.80 -12.21
CA VAL A 95 -14.34 23.39 -11.52
C VAL A 95 -14.30 23.87 -10.09
N TRP A 96 -14.24 22.94 -9.12
CA TRP A 96 -14.18 23.19 -7.69
C TRP A 96 -13.03 22.45 -7.01
N GLY A 97 -12.53 23.01 -5.90
CA GLY A 97 -11.52 22.36 -5.08
C GLY A 97 -11.61 22.69 -3.61
N ILE A 98 -11.15 21.75 -2.78
CA ILE A 98 -10.88 21.97 -1.36
C ILE A 98 -9.39 21.82 -1.15
N ALA A 99 -8.72 22.88 -0.71
CA ALA A 99 -7.31 22.82 -0.39
C ALA A 99 -7.08 22.17 0.98
N ILE A 100 -5.98 21.41 1.10
CA ILE A 100 -5.66 20.73 2.35
C ILE A 100 -5.02 21.63 3.40
N THR A 101 -4.37 22.71 2.96
CA THR A 101 -3.76 23.75 3.82
C THR A 101 -3.98 25.14 3.21
N GLU A 102 -3.74 26.20 3.99
CA GLU A 102 -3.79 27.57 3.48
C GLU A 102 -2.78 27.80 2.36
N LEU A 103 -1.56 27.25 2.50
CA LEU A 103 -0.52 27.34 1.48
C LEU A 103 -0.97 26.68 0.17
N THR A 104 -1.54 25.49 0.25
CA THR A 104 -2.01 24.76 -0.94
C THR A 104 -3.21 25.47 -1.58
N ALA A 105 -4.06 26.17 -0.82
CA ALA A 105 -5.10 27.04 -1.37
C ALA A 105 -4.51 28.16 -2.24
N LEU A 106 -3.49 28.85 -1.72
CA LEU A 106 -2.81 29.90 -2.46
C LEU A 106 -2.10 29.38 -3.73
N LEU A 107 -1.46 28.20 -3.65
CA LEU A 107 -0.82 27.54 -4.80
C LEU A 107 -1.87 27.15 -5.85
N SER A 108 -2.96 26.52 -5.45
CA SER A 108 -4.02 26.09 -6.36
C SER A 108 -4.70 27.27 -7.06
N ARG A 109 -5.01 28.36 -6.32
CA ARG A 109 -5.55 29.60 -6.91
C ARG A 109 -4.59 30.20 -7.94
N ARG A 110 -3.30 30.27 -7.63
CA ARG A 110 -2.29 30.74 -8.60
C ARG A 110 -2.19 29.86 -9.82
N THR A 111 -2.32 28.57 -9.66
CA THR A 111 -2.29 27.60 -10.75
C THR A 111 -3.52 27.72 -11.63
N LEU A 112 -4.70 27.88 -11.05
CA LEU A 112 -5.97 27.91 -11.77
C LEU A 112 -6.35 29.30 -12.27
N TYR A 113 -6.26 30.33 -11.41
CA TYR A 113 -6.71 31.69 -11.73
C TYR A 113 -5.58 32.62 -12.19
N CYS A 114 -4.32 32.14 -12.27
CA CYS A 114 -3.11 32.95 -12.50
C CYS A 114 -2.90 34.03 -11.41
N SER A 115 -3.67 34.03 -10.35
CA SER A 115 -3.69 35.02 -9.26
C SER A 115 -3.90 34.36 -7.92
N LYS A 116 -3.46 34.99 -6.81
CA LYS A 116 -3.78 34.52 -5.44
C LYS A 116 -5.26 34.68 -5.08
N LYS A 117 -5.98 35.59 -5.76
CA LYS A 117 -7.39 35.89 -5.56
C LYS A 117 -8.13 35.70 -6.86
N ALA A 118 -9.24 34.96 -6.83
CA ALA A 118 -10.06 34.72 -8.00
C ALA A 118 -10.61 36.03 -8.61
N ASN A 119 -10.96 37.00 -7.77
CA ASN A 119 -11.42 38.35 -8.16
C ASN A 119 -10.27 39.37 -8.27
N GLY A 120 -9.02 38.91 -8.32
CA GLY A 120 -7.85 39.81 -8.36
C GLY A 120 -7.63 40.45 -9.73
N LYS A 121 -7.00 41.64 -9.77
CA LYS A 121 -6.68 42.36 -11.02
C LYS A 121 -5.98 41.51 -12.10
N TYR A 122 -5.24 40.48 -11.69
CA TYR A 122 -4.47 39.60 -12.57
C TYR A 122 -5.12 38.22 -12.73
N SER A 123 -6.34 38.02 -12.24
CA SER A 123 -7.10 36.80 -12.48
C SER A 123 -7.46 36.70 -13.96
N ILE A 124 -7.46 35.46 -14.46
CA ILE A 124 -7.97 35.16 -15.81
C ILE A 124 -9.49 35.11 -15.83
N ASP A 125 -10.11 34.99 -14.68
CA ASP A 125 -11.58 35.07 -14.52
C ASP A 125 -11.99 36.53 -14.26
N SER A 126 -13.14 36.94 -14.79
CA SER A 126 -13.67 38.29 -14.69
C SER A 126 -15.01 38.40 -13.94
N LEU A 127 -15.55 37.29 -13.44
CA LEU A 127 -16.88 37.21 -12.83
C LEU A 127 -16.89 36.95 -11.33
N PHE A 128 -15.83 36.37 -10.77
CA PHE A 128 -15.78 36.12 -9.33
C PHE A 128 -15.89 37.38 -8.48
N ASP A 129 -16.79 37.37 -7.52
CA ASP A 129 -16.84 38.38 -6.44
C ASP A 129 -16.02 37.93 -5.23
N ASP A 130 -15.98 36.61 -4.96
CA ASP A 130 -15.22 36.01 -3.86
C ASP A 130 -13.73 35.90 -4.18
N PRO A 131 -12.82 36.34 -3.30
CA PRO A 131 -11.38 36.21 -3.52
C PRO A 131 -10.88 34.76 -3.57
N ASP A 132 -11.61 33.82 -2.98
CA ASP A 132 -11.26 32.40 -2.99
C ASP A 132 -11.77 31.69 -4.25
N GLY A 133 -12.76 32.24 -4.93
CA GLY A 133 -13.45 31.60 -6.04
C GLY A 133 -14.00 30.24 -5.60
N HIS A 134 -13.78 29.22 -6.40
CA HIS A 134 -14.20 27.85 -6.06
C HIS A 134 -13.08 26.99 -5.44
N ILE A 135 -11.93 27.59 -5.07
CA ILE A 135 -10.87 26.90 -4.32
C ILE A 135 -10.95 27.33 -2.86
N ARG A 136 -11.72 26.59 -2.08
CA ARG A 136 -11.91 26.89 -0.68
C ARG A 136 -10.84 26.27 0.21
N TYR A 137 -10.59 26.90 1.33
CA TYR A 137 -9.88 26.35 2.47
C TYR A 137 -10.58 26.79 3.74
N LYS A 138 -10.75 25.88 4.68
CA LYS A 138 -11.30 26.17 6.00
C LYS A 138 -10.47 25.44 7.05
N ALA A 139 -9.85 26.18 7.94
CA ALA A 139 -9.24 25.61 9.13
C ALA A 139 -10.33 25.08 10.06
N ILE A 140 -10.24 23.81 10.41
CA ILE A 140 -11.15 23.15 11.34
C ILE A 140 -10.36 22.49 12.47
N GLU A 141 -11.06 21.99 13.47
CA GLU A 141 -10.45 21.33 14.62
C GLU A 141 -10.80 19.83 14.63
N HIS A 142 -9.92 19.01 15.23
CA HIS A 142 -10.25 17.63 15.51
C HIS A 142 -11.40 17.51 16.50
N LEU A 143 -12.31 16.60 16.27
CA LEU A 143 -13.34 16.22 17.24
C LEU A 143 -12.85 15.00 18.01
N TRP A 144 -12.50 15.20 19.28
CA TRP A 144 -11.90 14.17 20.12
C TRP A 144 -12.95 13.31 20.84
N ASP A 145 -12.83 11.99 20.73
CA ASP A 145 -13.45 11.02 21.61
C ASP A 145 -12.35 10.27 22.38
N GLY A 146 -12.20 10.61 23.66
CA GLY A 146 -11.09 10.12 24.47
C GLY A 146 -9.73 10.52 23.91
N ARG A 147 -9.00 9.55 23.38
CA ARG A 147 -7.62 9.74 22.89
C ARG A 147 -7.50 9.97 21.39
N ASN A 148 -8.57 9.75 20.63
CA ASN A 148 -8.50 9.76 19.18
C ASN A 148 -9.56 10.68 18.58
N CYS A 149 -9.27 11.23 17.38
CA CYS A 149 -10.26 11.95 16.59
C CYS A 149 -11.28 10.98 16.00
N VAL A 150 -12.58 11.30 16.13
CA VAL A 150 -13.68 10.45 15.62
C VAL A 150 -13.68 10.33 14.11
N HIS A 151 -13.16 11.31 13.38
CA HIS A 151 -13.12 11.33 11.92
C HIS A 151 -11.88 10.64 11.34
N CYS A 152 -10.69 11.15 11.68
CA CYS A 152 -9.45 10.69 11.05
C CYS A 152 -8.68 9.65 11.88
N GLY A 153 -9.04 9.45 13.17
CA GLY A 153 -8.33 8.53 14.07
C GLY A 153 -7.01 9.09 14.62
N ALA A 154 -6.67 10.36 14.35
CA ALA A 154 -5.46 11.00 14.87
C ALA A 154 -5.40 10.94 16.40
N SER A 155 -4.20 10.70 16.96
CA SER A 155 -3.99 10.70 18.40
C SER A 155 -4.03 12.12 18.97
N LYS A 156 -4.83 12.35 20.01
CA LYS A 156 -4.90 13.63 20.69
C LYS A 156 -3.54 14.09 21.22
N GLU A 157 -2.75 13.17 21.75
CA GLU A 157 -1.41 13.47 22.28
C GLU A 157 -0.46 14.05 21.21
N GLN A 158 -0.62 13.64 19.95
CA GLN A 158 0.24 14.06 18.85
C GLN A 158 -0.30 15.26 18.08
N TYR A 159 -1.62 15.37 17.96
CA TYR A 159 -2.29 16.31 17.05
C TYR A 159 -3.12 17.39 17.74
N ASP A 160 -3.25 17.38 19.07
CA ASP A 160 -3.82 18.50 19.82
C ASP A 160 -2.75 19.60 19.96
N ARG A 161 -2.56 20.35 18.87
CA ARG A 161 -1.51 21.36 18.70
C ARG A 161 -2.11 22.75 18.73
N ASP A 162 -1.30 23.74 19.10
CA ASP A 162 -1.73 25.14 19.01
C ASP A 162 -1.86 25.60 17.54
N SER A 163 -2.40 26.81 17.34
CA SER A 163 -2.68 27.36 16.01
C SER A 163 -1.44 27.72 15.19
N SER A 164 -0.23 27.62 15.76
CA SER A 164 1.03 27.90 15.08
C SER A 164 1.56 26.70 14.26
N LEU A 165 0.98 25.51 14.47
CA LEU A 165 1.37 24.29 13.80
C LEU A 165 0.25 23.75 12.92
N GLU A 166 0.62 23.07 11.83
CA GLU A 166 -0.34 22.37 10.96
C GLU A 166 -1.09 21.29 11.77
N ARG A 167 -2.42 21.32 11.71
CA ARG A 167 -3.29 20.42 12.49
C ARG A 167 -3.67 19.15 11.74
N TYR A 168 -3.41 19.07 10.42
CA TYR A 168 -3.79 17.96 9.54
C TYR A 168 -5.28 17.60 9.62
N THR A 169 -6.12 18.62 9.74
CA THR A 169 -7.58 18.51 9.74
C THR A 169 -8.10 18.85 8.36
N TYR A 170 -8.53 17.85 7.64
CA TYR A 170 -9.04 18.00 6.28
C TYR A 170 -10.57 18.13 6.33
N GLU A 171 -11.13 19.29 5.93
CA GLU A 171 -12.57 19.57 6.00
C GLU A 171 -13.40 18.42 5.39
N PHE A 172 -12.97 17.87 4.27
CA PHE A 172 -13.69 16.84 3.54
C PHE A 172 -13.94 15.56 4.33
N ILE A 173 -12.99 15.12 5.17
CA ILE A 173 -13.12 13.89 5.99
C ILE A 173 -13.50 14.18 7.44
N HIS A 174 -13.59 15.44 7.86
CA HIS A 174 -14.00 15.84 9.21
C HIS A 174 -15.46 16.31 9.27
N THR A 175 -16.29 15.77 8.39
CA THR A 175 -17.73 15.99 8.38
C THR A 175 -18.46 14.66 8.17
N TYR A 176 -19.68 14.55 8.69
CA TYR A 176 -20.55 13.40 8.39
C TYR A 176 -21.25 13.55 7.03
N ASP A 177 -21.49 14.79 6.60
CA ASP A 177 -22.22 15.15 5.40
C ASP A 177 -21.34 16.00 4.46
N PRO A 178 -20.50 15.41 3.61
CA PRO A 178 -19.60 16.16 2.73
C PRO A 178 -20.33 17.03 1.70
N GLU A 179 -21.56 16.68 1.32
CA GLU A 179 -22.40 17.45 0.40
C GLU A 179 -22.71 18.86 0.93
N ARG A 180 -22.85 19.00 2.26
CA ARG A 180 -23.13 20.30 2.89
C ARG A 180 -21.99 21.31 2.75
N ILE A 181 -20.78 20.85 2.46
CA ILE A 181 -19.63 21.73 2.19
C ILE A 181 -19.95 22.64 0.99
N PHE A 182 -20.72 22.14 0.04
CA PHE A 182 -21.10 22.80 -1.21
C PHE A 182 -22.60 23.06 -1.31
N ASN A 183 -23.29 23.28 -0.19
CA ASN A 183 -24.72 23.55 -0.15
C ASN A 183 -25.57 22.48 -0.87
N ASN A 184 -25.19 21.21 -0.73
CA ASN A 184 -25.80 20.03 -1.40
C ASN A 184 -25.69 20.06 -2.93
N MET A 185 -24.70 20.73 -3.49
CA MET A 185 -24.37 20.64 -4.90
C MET A 185 -23.87 19.22 -5.20
N GLN A 186 -24.36 18.64 -6.30
CA GLN A 186 -23.89 17.35 -6.80
C GLN A 186 -22.74 17.58 -7.77
N PHE A 187 -21.73 16.72 -7.69
CA PHE A 187 -20.61 16.72 -8.63
C PHE A 187 -20.67 15.48 -9.53
N ASP A 188 -20.42 15.65 -10.81
CA ASP A 188 -20.35 14.55 -11.75
C ASP A 188 -19.05 13.78 -11.61
N VAL A 189 -17.95 14.49 -11.41
CA VAL A 189 -16.60 13.91 -11.30
C VAL A 189 -15.93 14.34 -10.01
N ILE A 190 -15.48 13.37 -9.20
CA ILE A 190 -14.59 13.61 -8.08
C ILE A 190 -13.25 12.96 -8.38
N ILE A 191 -12.17 13.74 -8.36
CA ILE A 191 -10.87 13.27 -8.83
C ILE A 191 -9.72 13.91 -8.05
N GLY A 192 -8.61 13.17 -7.86
CA GLY A 192 -7.39 13.73 -7.30
C GLY A 192 -6.47 12.72 -6.62
N ASN A 193 -5.51 13.24 -5.86
CA ASN A 193 -4.53 12.48 -5.08
C ASN A 193 -4.65 12.85 -3.59
N PRO A 194 -5.39 12.06 -2.77
CA PRO A 194 -5.61 12.38 -1.35
C PRO A 194 -4.32 12.28 -0.52
N PRO A 195 -4.28 12.85 0.68
CA PRO A 195 -3.27 12.54 1.68
C PRO A 195 -3.27 11.04 2.03
N TYR A 196 -2.08 10.42 2.08
CA TYR A 196 -1.99 8.95 2.23
C TYR A 196 -2.06 8.48 3.67
N GLN A 197 -1.45 9.22 4.58
CA GLN A 197 -1.35 8.84 5.99
C GLN A 197 -1.27 10.08 6.88
N LEU A 198 -1.57 9.91 8.15
CA LEU A 198 -1.25 10.91 9.16
C LEU A 198 0.25 10.85 9.46
N SER A 199 0.90 12.02 9.57
CA SER A 199 2.29 12.10 10.02
C SER A 199 2.43 11.54 11.43
N ASP A 200 3.44 10.71 11.66
CA ASP A 200 3.69 10.11 12.98
C ASP A 200 4.63 10.95 13.86
N GLY A 201 4.94 12.18 13.45
CA GLY A 201 5.85 13.07 14.18
C GLY A 201 7.29 12.56 14.28
N GLY A 202 7.68 11.54 13.52
CA GLY A 202 9.05 11.04 13.41
C GLY A 202 9.54 10.16 14.56
N ALA A 203 8.68 9.70 15.47
CA ALA A 203 9.07 8.97 16.68
C ALA A 203 8.82 7.45 16.64
N GLY A 204 8.76 6.83 15.46
CA GLY A 204 8.70 5.36 15.34
C GLY A 204 7.33 4.74 15.64
N VAL A 205 6.28 5.54 15.73
CA VAL A 205 4.89 5.05 15.73
C VAL A 205 4.46 4.83 14.28
N SER A 206 3.87 3.70 14.01
CA SER A 206 3.46 3.30 12.65
C SER A 206 2.38 4.25 12.12
N ALA A 207 2.68 5.03 11.09
CA ALA A 207 1.75 5.95 10.43
C ALA A 207 0.41 5.27 10.09
N VAL A 208 -0.70 5.96 10.34
CA VAL A 208 -2.05 5.46 10.12
C VAL A 208 -2.54 5.90 8.74
N PRO A 209 -2.97 4.98 7.87
CA PRO A 209 -3.57 5.35 6.58
C PRO A 209 -4.82 6.21 6.79
N ILE A 210 -5.02 7.23 5.93
CA ILE A 210 -6.23 8.06 5.91
C ILE A 210 -6.88 8.17 4.53
N TYR A 211 -6.19 7.77 3.46
CA TYR A 211 -6.69 7.89 2.08
C TYR A 211 -8.03 7.17 1.86
N GLN A 212 -8.27 6.04 2.55
CA GLN A 212 -9.54 5.32 2.48
C GLN A 212 -10.73 6.19 2.89
N LYS A 213 -10.55 7.08 3.87
CA LYS A 213 -11.60 7.98 4.34
C LYS A 213 -12.01 9.01 3.26
N PHE A 214 -11.06 9.42 2.43
CA PHE A 214 -11.34 10.30 1.30
C PHE A 214 -12.13 9.58 0.21
N VAL A 215 -11.78 8.32 -0.10
CA VAL A 215 -12.53 7.49 -1.05
C VAL A 215 -13.96 7.25 -0.55
N GLU A 216 -14.12 6.86 0.72
CA GLU A 216 -15.41 6.62 1.36
C GLU A 216 -16.30 7.89 1.34
N GLN A 217 -15.74 9.06 1.66
CA GLN A 217 -16.49 10.33 1.63
C GLN A 217 -16.87 10.72 0.19
N ALA A 218 -15.97 10.51 -0.77
CA ALA A 218 -16.28 10.79 -2.17
C ALA A 218 -17.40 9.88 -2.70
N LYS A 219 -17.40 8.59 -2.35
CA LYS A 219 -18.51 7.68 -2.69
C LYS A 219 -19.84 8.11 -2.07
N LYS A 220 -19.85 8.65 -0.85
CA LYS A 220 -21.06 9.19 -0.21
C LYS A 220 -21.68 10.36 -0.99
N MET A 221 -20.86 11.18 -1.66
CA MET A 221 -21.34 12.26 -2.52
C MET A 221 -21.98 11.73 -3.82
N ASN A 222 -21.90 10.40 -4.06
CA ASN A 222 -22.54 9.72 -5.16
C ASN A 222 -22.27 10.37 -6.54
N PRO A 223 -20.98 10.66 -6.90
CA PRO A 223 -20.64 11.25 -8.18
C PRO A 223 -20.97 10.29 -9.33
N ARG A 224 -20.98 10.76 -10.56
CA ARG A 224 -21.06 9.90 -11.75
C ARG A 224 -19.76 9.13 -11.96
N PHE A 225 -18.63 9.82 -11.78
CA PHE A 225 -17.28 9.24 -11.88
C PHE A 225 -16.44 9.59 -10.65
N LEU A 226 -15.70 8.60 -10.16
CA LEU A 226 -14.70 8.79 -9.11
C LEU A 226 -13.35 8.22 -9.55
N SER A 227 -12.31 9.03 -9.54
CA SER A 227 -10.95 8.58 -9.84
C SER A 227 -9.94 9.14 -8.85
N MET A 228 -9.18 8.26 -8.20
CA MET A 228 -8.18 8.66 -7.22
C MET A 228 -6.89 7.86 -7.34
N ILE A 229 -5.77 8.53 -7.03
CA ILE A 229 -4.47 7.87 -6.90
C ILE A 229 -4.26 7.55 -5.42
N ILE A 230 -4.14 6.27 -5.08
CA ILE A 230 -4.00 5.81 -3.69
C ILE A 230 -2.91 4.75 -3.55
N PRO A 231 -2.31 4.56 -2.35
CA PRO A 231 -1.39 3.45 -2.11
C PRO A 231 -2.08 2.10 -2.31
N SER A 232 -1.43 1.16 -3.03
CA SER A 232 -1.96 -0.20 -3.30
C SER A 232 -2.00 -1.11 -2.08
N ARG A 233 -1.57 -0.64 -0.92
CA ARG A 233 -1.52 -1.43 0.32
C ARG A 233 -2.86 -2.04 0.73
N TRP A 234 -3.98 -1.41 0.35
CA TRP A 234 -5.31 -1.93 0.66
C TRP A 234 -5.59 -3.30 0.02
N PHE A 235 -4.92 -3.69 -1.05
CA PHE A 235 -5.08 -5.00 -1.71
C PHE A 235 -4.94 -6.19 -0.74
N VAL A 236 -4.07 -6.06 0.26
CA VAL A 236 -3.82 -7.10 1.26
C VAL A 236 -4.38 -6.79 2.65
N GLY A 237 -4.89 -5.57 2.87
CA GLY A 237 -5.48 -5.14 4.13
C GLY A 237 -4.47 -4.92 5.26
N GLY A 238 -4.96 -4.98 6.49
CA GLY A 238 -4.21 -4.67 7.70
C GLY A 238 -4.14 -3.17 8.01
N ARG A 239 -3.70 -2.81 9.21
CA ARG A 239 -3.64 -1.42 9.71
C ARG A 239 -4.96 -0.65 9.59
N GLY A 240 -6.10 -1.33 9.81
CA GLY A 240 -7.43 -0.72 9.75
C GLY A 240 -8.01 -0.62 8.33
N LEU A 241 -7.39 -1.24 7.32
CA LEU A 241 -7.86 -1.23 5.94
C LEU A 241 -8.72 -2.45 5.56
N ASP A 242 -9.03 -3.35 6.49
CA ASP A 242 -9.67 -4.63 6.15
C ASP A 242 -11.11 -4.45 5.63
N LEU A 243 -11.89 -3.54 6.22
CA LEU A 243 -13.23 -3.18 5.71
C LEU A 243 -13.13 -2.48 4.36
N PHE A 244 -12.27 -1.47 4.25
CA PHE A 244 -12.05 -0.75 3.00
C PHE A 244 -11.63 -1.69 1.87
N ARG A 245 -10.72 -2.64 2.15
CA ARG A 245 -10.33 -3.70 1.21
C ARG A 245 -11.53 -4.52 0.75
N HIS A 246 -12.31 -5.00 1.73
CA HIS A 246 -13.51 -5.80 1.44
C HIS A 246 -14.44 -5.02 0.51
N ASP A 247 -14.77 -3.78 0.86
CA ASP A 247 -15.72 -2.96 0.10
C ASP A 247 -15.22 -2.64 -1.31
N MET A 248 -13.92 -2.32 -1.45
CA MET A 248 -13.33 -2.02 -2.76
C MET A 248 -13.20 -3.25 -3.65
N LEU A 249 -12.85 -4.42 -3.10
CA LEU A 249 -12.69 -5.66 -3.89
C LEU A 249 -14.02 -6.26 -4.34
N HIS A 250 -15.12 -5.95 -3.65
CA HIS A 250 -16.47 -6.41 -4.01
C HIS A 250 -17.28 -5.34 -4.78
N ASP A 251 -16.68 -4.17 -5.05
CA ASP A 251 -17.35 -3.10 -5.79
C ASP A 251 -17.12 -3.27 -7.29
N ASP A 252 -18.06 -3.87 -7.96
CA ASP A 252 -18.05 -4.13 -9.40
C ASP A 252 -18.33 -2.88 -10.26
N GLN A 253 -18.46 -1.70 -9.63
CA GLN A 253 -18.48 -0.39 -10.30
C GLN A 253 -17.08 0.18 -10.52
N ILE A 254 -16.01 -0.46 -10.02
CA ILE A 254 -14.63 -0.12 -10.38
C ILE A 254 -14.36 -0.71 -11.77
N ARG A 255 -14.29 0.17 -12.78
CA ARG A 255 -14.25 -0.24 -14.19
C ARG A 255 -12.83 -0.34 -14.73
N ILE A 256 -11.92 0.49 -14.24
CA ILE A 256 -10.52 0.52 -14.67
C ILE A 256 -9.64 0.62 -13.43
N LEU A 257 -8.56 -0.16 -13.39
CA LEU A 257 -7.54 -0.11 -12.36
C LEU A 257 -6.15 -0.19 -12.97
N HIS A 258 -5.33 0.83 -12.73
CA HIS A 258 -3.89 0.79 -12.99
C HIS A 258 -3.15 0.58 -11.68
N ASP A 259 -2.36 -0.48 -11.59
CA ASP A 259 -1.58 -0.83 -10.41
C ASP A 259 -0.08 -0.82 -10.69
N PHE A 260 0.67 -0.08 -9.88
CA PHE A 260 2.12 0.09 -9.97
C PHE A 260 2.77 -0.52 -8.73
N SER A 261 3.43 -1.65 -8.88
CA SER A 261 4.17 -2.29 -7.78
C SER A 261 5.35 -1.44 -7.31
N ASP A 262 5.97 -0.70 -8.21
CA ASP A 262 6.96 0.33 -7.93
C ASP A 262 6.35 1.74 -8.05
N ALA A 263 6.16 2.39 -6.91
CA ALA A 263 5.60 3.74 -6.86
C ALA A 263 6.46 4.79 -7.58
N SER A 264 7.75 4.54 -7.80
CA SER A 264 8.65 5.48 -8.48
C SER A 264 8.25 5.74 -9.94
N GLN A 265 7.50 4.82 -10.57
CA GLN A 265 6.93 4.99 -11.91
C GLN A 265 5.86 6.10 -11.97
N CYS A 266 5.17 6.36 -10.85
CA CYS A 266 4.21 7.45 -10.71
C CYS A 266 4.84 8.68 -10.03
N PHE A 267 5.68 8.45 -9.04
CA PHE A 267 6.27 9.47 -8.17
C PHE A 267 7.77 9.29 -8.05
N PRO A 268 8.55 9.79 -9.04
CA PRO A 268 10.00 9.64 -9.04
C PRO A 268 10.65 10.14 -7.74
N GLY A 269 11.50 9.30 -7.15
CA GLY A 269 12.19 9.61 -5.90
C GLY A 269 11.38 9.41 -4.61
N GLN A 270 10.15 8.90 -4.71
CA GLN A 270 9.32 8.56 -3.54
C GLN A 270 9.23 7.05 -3.36
N GLU A 271 9.50 6.57 -2.15
CA GLU A 271 9.29 5.17 -1.77
C GLU A 271 7.95 5.02 -1.06
N ILE A 272 6.96 4.40 -1.74
CA ILE A 272 5.66 4.07 -1.15
C ILE A 272 5.56 2.55 -1.08
N LYS A 273 5.72 2.00 0.12
CA LYS A 273 5.72 0.55 0.36
C LYS A 273 4.40 -0.09 -0.09
N GLY A 274 4.52 -1.05 -0.99
CA GLY A 274 3.39 -1.77 -1.59
C GLY A 274 2.92 -1.17 -2.91
N GLY A 275 3.51 -0.05 -3.35
CA GLY A 275 3.16 0.60 -4.61
C GLY A 275 1.96 1.53 -4.52
N VAL A 276 1.51 1.99 -5.67
CA VAL A 276 0.34 2.88 -5.83
C VAL A 276 -0.56 2.38 -6.93
N CYS A 277 -1.83 2.74 -6.86
CA CYS A 277 -2.78 2.50 -7.93
C CYS A 277 -3.63 3.75 -8.18
N TYR A 278 -4.20 3.85 -9.39
CA TYR A 278 -5.30 4.75 -9.65
C TYR A 278 -6.41 3.99 -10.37
N PHE A 279 -7.65 4.41 -10.15
CA PHE A 279 -8.83 3.69 -10.63
C PHE A 279 -9.91 4.64 -11.15
N LEU A 280 -10.78 4.11 -11.99
CA LEU A 280 -12.05 4.71 -12.34
C LEU A 280 -13.18 3.89 -11.75
N TRP A 281 -13.99 4.53 -10.93
CA TRP A 281 -15.28 4.03 -10.46
C TRP A 281 -16.40 4.79 -11.18
N GLU A 282 -17.38 4.07 -11.70
CA GLU A 282 -18.49 4.62 -12.46
C GLU A 282 -19.83 4.18 -11.86
N ARG A 283 -20.62 5.15 -11.40
CA ARG A 283 -21.89 4.90 -10.75
C ARG A 283 -22.87 4.17 -11.66
N GLY A 284 -23.38 3.03 -11.17
CA GLY A 284 -24.43 2.26 -11.86
C GLY A 284 -23.95 1.41 -13.03
N THR A 285 -22.63 1.41 -13.33
CA THR A 285 -22.03 0.53 -14.34
C THR A 285 -21.36 -0.64 -13.65
N HIS A 286 -21.91 -1.84 -13.85
CA HIS A 286 -21.48 -3.06 -13.16
C HIS A 286 -20.78 -4.02 -14.11
N GLY A 287 -19.83 -4.81 -13.58
CA GLY A 287 -19.14 -5.91 -14.30
C GLY A 287 -17.66 -5.99 -14.03
N ASP A 288 -16.93 -6.70 -14.91
CA ASP A 288 -15.48 -6.91 -14.78
C ASP A 288 -14.70 -5.60 -14.92
N CYS A 289 -13.59 -5.53 -14.19
CA CYS A 289 -12.67 -4.41 -14.22
C CYS A 289 -11.57 -4.62 -15.26
N GLU A 290 -11.24 -3.59 -16.03
CA GLU A 290 -10.02 -3.56 -16.85
C GLU A 290 -8.82 -3.25 -15.94
N ILE A 291 -7.94 -4.21 -15.80
CA ILE A 291 -6.79 -4.13 -14.90
C ILE A 291 -5.51 -4.03 -15.70
N TYR A 292 -4.73 -3.01 -15.41
CA TYR A 292 -3.41 -2.75 -16.00
C TYR A 292 -2.36 -2.85 -14.89
N SER A 293 -1.67 -3.99 -14.80
CA SER A 293 -0.61 -4.21 -13.81
C SER A 293 0.75 -3.83 -14.40
N HIS A 294 1.36 -2.78 -13.84
CA HIS A 294 2.68 -2.29 -14.23
C HIS A 294 3.75 -2.99 -13.37
N ILE A 295 4.45 -3.96 -13.97
CA ILE A 295 5.47 -4.79 -13.32
C ILE A 295 6.80 -4.61 -14.04
N GLY A 296 7.72 -3.86 -13.45
CA GLY A 296 8.94 -3.44 -14.14
C GLY A 296 8.60 -2.59 -15.37
N ASP A 297 9.11 -2.98 -16.54
CA ASP A 297 8.82 -2.31 -17.82
C ASP A 297 7.58 -2.88 -18.53
N ASP A 298 6.99 -3.96 -18.01
CA ASP A 298 5.84 -4.61 -18.61
C ASP A 298 4.51 -4.04 -18.10
N VAL A 299 3.50 -4.01 -18.98
CA VAL A 299 2.12 -3.71 -18.64
C VAL A 299 1.26 -4.92 -18.98
N ILE A 300 0.73 -5.58 -17.96
CA ILE A 300 -0.11 -6.75 -18.10
C ILE A 300 -1.57 -6.32 -18.02
N HIS A 301 -2.30 -6.49 -19.11
CA HIS A 301 -3.72 -6.16 -19.18
C HIS A 301 -4.59 -7.42 -19.00
N SER A 302 -5.66 -7.28 -18.23
CA SER A 302 -6.69 -8.31 -18.07
C SER A 302 -8.04 -7.67 -17.74
N THR A 303 -9.12 -8.31 -18.20
CA THR A 303 -10.50 -7.93 -17.86
C THR A 303 -11.09 -9.03 -16.99
N ARG A 304 -11.36 -8.72 -15.72
CA ARG A 304 -11.81 -9.68 -14.72
C ARG A 304 -12.37 -8.98 -13.47
N PRO A 305 -13.07 -9.69 -12.58
CA PRO A 305 -13.39 -9.13 -11.27
C PRO A 305 -12.10 -8.80 -10.49
N LEU A 306 -12.16 -7.82 -9.59
CA LEU A 306 -11.02 -7.49 -8.71
C LEU A 306 -10.70 -8.62 -7.74
N LEU A 307 -11.68 -9.42 -7.39
CA LEU A 307 -11.54 -10.56 -6.48
C LEU A 307 -11.97 -11.83 -7.19
N GLU A 308 -11.04 -12.76 -7.36
CA GLU A 308 -11.33 -14.10 -7.88
C GLU A 308 -12.17 -14.92 -6.90
N GLU A 309 -12.98 -15.84 -7.38
CA GLU A 309 -13.81 -16.72 -6.57
C GLU A 309 -12.98 -17.48 -5.53
N GLY A 310 -13.39 -17.40 -4.28
CA GLY A 310 -12.71 -18.04 -3.15
C GLY A 310 -11.36 -17.42 -2.78
N MET A 311 -11.08 -16.20 -3.24
CA MET A 311 -9.92 -15.41 -2.83
C MET A 311 -10.32 -14.32 -1.82
N GLU A 312 -9.38 -13.92 -0.98
CA GLU A 312 -9.53 -12.78 -0.05
C GLU A 312 -8.61 -11.61 -0.41
N THR A 313 -7.83 -11.72 -1.47
CA THR A 313 -6.77 -10.78 -1.84
C THR A 313 -6.74 -10.57 -3.33
N PHE A 314 -6.52 -9.34 -3.75
CA PHE A 314 -6.29 -8.99 -5.14
C PHE A 314 -4.96 -9.59 -5.63
N ILE A 315 -5.01 -10.33 -6.74
CA ILE A 315 -3.84 -10.86 -7.42
C ILE A 315 -3.36 -9.83 -8.43
N ARG A 316 -2.18 -9.27 -8.18
CA ARG A 316 -1.63 -8.16 -8.98
C ARG A 316 -1.21 -8.59 -10.39
N ASP A 317 -0.61 -9.77 -10.51
CA ASP A 317 -0.22 -10.36 -11.79
C ASP A 317 -1.28 -11.38 -12.23
N SER A 318 -2.10 -11.03 -13.22
CA SER A 318 -3.17 -11.91 -13.71
C SER A 318 -2.67 -13.24 -14.26
N ARG A 319 -1.42 -13.33 -14.71
CA ARG A 319 -0.80 -14.58 -15.18
C ARG A 319 -0.70 -15.64 -14.06
N ALA A 320 -0.66 -15.19 -12.80
CA ALA A 320 -0.63 -16.09 -11.65
C ALA A 320 -1.96 -16.80 -11.37
N ILE A 321 -3.07 -16.32 -11.90
CA ILE A 321 -4.40 -16.86 -11.61
C ILE A 321 -4.50 -18.31 -12.07
N ALA A 322 -4.09 -18.60 -13.31
CA ALA A 322 -4.10 -19.97 -13.85
C ALA A 322 -3.22 -20.94 -13.02
N ILE A 323 -2.08 -20.45 -12.49
CA ILE A 323 -1.21 -21.24 -11.59
C ILE A 323 -1.94 -21.52 -10.27
N LEU A 324 -2.57 -20.49 -9.68
CA LEU A 324 -3.32 -20.64 -8.43
C LEU A 324 -4.51 -21.60 -8.57
N ASP A 325 -5.23 -21.54 -9.68
CA ASP A 325 -6.36 -22.44 -9.95
C ASP A 325 -5.89 -23.91 -10.03
N LYS A 326 -4.75 -24.18 -10.67
CA LYS A 326 -4.14 -25.51 -10.71
C LYS A 326 -3.73 -26.01 -9.34
N VAL A 327 -3.16 -25.10 -8.50
CA VAL A 327 -2.80 -25.44 -7.11
C VAL A 327 -4.03 -25.74 -6.29
N LYS A 328 -5.08 -24.91 -6.38
CA LYS A 328 -6.34 -25.09 -5.65
C LYS A 328 -7.12 -26.34 -6.07
N ALA A 329 -7.03 -26.74 -7.34
CA ALA A 329 -7.72 -27.92 -7.88
C ALA A 329 -7.34 -29.22 -7.17
N LEU A 330 -6.17 -29.28 -6.54
CA LEU A 330 -5.75 -30.44 -5.75
C LEU A 330 -6.29 -30.46 -4.31
N HIS A 331 -6.98 -29.39 -3.87
CA HIS A 331 -7.62 -29.27 -2.56
C HIS A 331 -6.69 -29.59 -1.37
N GLU A 332 -5.40 -29.29 -1.48
CA GLU A 332 -4.43 -29.49 -0.42
C GLU A 332 -4.58 -28.46 0.70
N SER A 333 -4.31 -28.86 1.93
CA SER A 333 -4.37 -27.96 3.08
C SER A 333 -3.32 -26.85 2.96
N PRO A 334 -3.68 -25.58 3.18
CA PRO A 334 -2.72 -24.48 3.10
C PRO A 334 -1.71 -24.55 4.26
N MET A 335 -0.45 -24.29 3.95
CA MET A 335 0.63 -24.29 4.96
C MET A 335 0.39 -23.24 6.06
N SER A 336 -0.32 -22.15 5.74
CA SER A 336 -0.70 -21.12 6.71
C SER A 336 -1.38 -21.66 7.96
N ALA A 337 -2.16 -22.75 7.83
CA ALA A 337 -2.85 -23.41 8.95
C ALA A 337 -1.89 -24.18 9.88
N SER A 338 -0.71 -24.55 9.40
CA SER A 338 0.30 -25.33 10.14
C SER A 338 1.45 -24.46 10.67
N LEU A 339 1.44 -23.15 10.41
CA LEU A 339 2.47 -22.22 10.83
C LEU A 339 2.13 -21.57 12.16
N ASN A 340 3.13 -21.48 13.02
CA ASN A 340 3.02 -20.89 14.35
C ASN A 340 3.84 -19.59 14.44
N ALA A 341 3.21 -18.53 14.91
CA ALA A 341 3.81 -17.21 15.05
C ALA A 341 3.42 -16.57 16.40
N GLY A 342 3.70 -15.30 16.59
CA GLY A 342 3.21 -14.56 17.73
C GLY A 342 3.94 -14.84 19.04
N ARG A 343 5.27 -14.91 19.00
CA ARG A 343 6.09 -15.16 20.20
C ARG A 343 5.86 -16.56 20.78
N TYR A 344 5.89 -17.55 19.90
CA TYR A 344 5.49 -18.93 20.16
C TYR A 344 6.11 -19.50 21.45
N PHE A 345 7.42 -19.32 21.67
CA PHE A 345 8.12 -19.80 22.87
C PHE A 345 8.18 -18.78 24.02
N GLY A 346 7.49 -17.64 23.92
CA GLY A 346 7.43 -16.65 24.99
C GLY A 346 8.47 -15.53 24.93
N PHE A 347 9.12 -15.33 23.78
CA PHE A 347 10.16 -14.32 23.58
C PHE A 347 9.76 -13.24 22.56
N HIS A 348 10.27 -12.02 22.80
CA HIS A 348 10.27 -10.93 21.83
C HIS A 348 11.48 -11.05 20.89
N THR A 349 11.69 -10.06 20.01
CA THR A 349 12.84 -10.00 19.10
C THR A 349 14.06 -9.30 19.69
N ARG A 350 13.87 -8.46 20.72
CA ARG A 350 14.91 -7.59 21.27
C ARG A 350 15.90 -8.37 22.14
N VAL A 351 17.16 -8.29 21.74
CA VAL A 351 18.31 -8.82 22.47
C VAL A 351 19.24 -7.67 22.80
N LYS A 352 19.80 -7.66 24.02
CA LYS A 352 20.87 -6.76 24.44
C LYS A 352 22.01 -7.59 24.98
N TRP A 353 23.23 -7.32 24.54
CA TRP A 353 24.44 -7.96 25.03
C TRP A 353 25.15 -7.05 26.01
N ASP A 354 25.87 -7.63 27.00
CA ASP A 354 26.78 -6.93 27.87
C ASP A 354 28.04 -6.43 27.10
N LYS A 355 28.89 -5.68 27.77
CA LYS A 355 30.08 -5.10 27.13
C LYS A 355 31.05 -6.16 26.61
N ASP A 356 31.12 -7.31 27.27
CA ASP A 356 32.01 -8.41 26.92
C ASP A 356 31.39 -9.34 25.89
N GLY A 357 30.11 -9.13 25.59
CA GLY A 357 29.34 -9.89 24.61
C GLY A 357 29.12 -11.36 24.97
N ARG A 358 29.38 -11.75 26.22
CA ARG A 358 29.22 -13.14 26.68
C ARG A 358 27.83 -13.42 27.26
N PHE A 359 27.32 -12.49 28.05
CA PHE A 359 25.97 -12.56 28.61
C PHE A 359 25.12 -11.42 28.07
N GLY A 360 23.84 -11.57 28.20
CA GLY A 360 22.90 -10.56 27.71
C GLY A 360 21.49 -10.80 28.21
N THR A 361 20.55 -10.08 27.61
CA THR A 361 19.13 -10.22 27.93
C THR A 361 18.30 -10.39 26.67
N LEU A 362 17.27 -11.25 26.75
CA LEU A 362 16.21 -11.43 25.75
C LEU A 362 14.90 -10.96 26.36
N GLN A 363 14.21 -10.07 25.65
CA GLN A 363 12.96 -9.48 26.12
C GLN A 363 11.83 -10.53 26.20
N THR A 364 11.03 -10.46 27.27
CA THR A 364 9.83 -11.29 27.47
C THR A 364 8.76 -11.02 26.40
N ALA A 365 7.80 -11.95 26.24
CA ALA A 365 6.75 -11.83 25.25
C ALA A 365 5.87 -10.57 25.42
N ASP A 366 5.64 -10.13 26.64
CA ASP A 366 4.85 -8.92 26.95
C ASP A 366 5.66 -7.61 26.80
N GLY A 367 6.98 -7.73 26.58
CA GLY A 367 7.87 -6.60 26.41
C GLY A 367 8.25 -5.86 27.71
N ARG A 368 7.78 -6.35 28.87
CA ARG A 368 7.94 -5.67 30.17
C ARG A 368 9.13 -6.15 30.98
N GLY A 369 9.62 -7.35 30.70
CA GLY A 369 10.75 -7.99 31.40
C GLY A 369 11.83 -8.47 30.44
N GLU A 370 12.92 -8.97 31.04
CA GLU A 370 14.06 -9.51 30.30
C GLU A 370 14.53 -10.81 30.99
N TYR A 371 14.91 -11.81 30.19
CA TYR A 371 15.52 -13.06 30.63
C TYR A 371 17.03 -13.02 30.38
N SER A 372 17.82 -13.56 31.32
CA SER A 372 19.27 -13.72 31.13
C SER A 372 19.55 -14.76 30.05
N ILE A 373 20.49 -14.43 29.16
CA ILE A 373 20.98 -15.31 28.08
C ILE A 373 22.52 -15.36 28.09
N SER A 374 23.06 -16.44 27.50
CA SER A 374 24.50 -16.63 27.30
C SER A 374 24.81 -16.85 25.82
N LYS A 375 26.01 -16.45 25.36
CA LYS A 375 26.50 -16.78 24.01
C LYS A 375 26.98 -18.22 23.86
N ILE A 376 27.24 -18.89 24.98
CA ILE A 376 27.71 -20.27 25.00
C ILE A 376 26.79 -21.13 25.85
N LYS A 377 26.70 -22.40 25.48
CA LYS A 377 25.99 -23.41 26.29
C LYS A 377 26.73 -23.66 27.60
N ASP A 378 26.01 -23.62 28.71
CA ASP A 378 26.50 -24.03 30.01
C ASP A 378 25.37 -24.71 30.81
N ALA A 379 25.69 -25.17 32.02
CA ALA A 379 24.70 -25.88 32.87
C ALA A 379 23.51 -25.00 33.27
N GLY A 380 23.66 -23.69 33.32
CA GLY A 380 22.60 -22.74 33.63
C GLY A 380 21.76 -22.33 32.40
N HIS A 381 22.30 -22.54 31.21
CA HIS A 381 21.69 -22.15 29.94
C HIS A 381 21.73 -23.32 28.93
N PRO A 382 20.91 -24.37 29.14
CA PRO A 382 20.95 -25.58 28.30
C PRO A 382 20.20 -25.47 26.98
N ILE A 383 19.22 -24.54 26.85
CA ILE A 383 18.34 -24.45 25.68
C ILE A 383 18.88 -23.43 24.69
N LYS A 384 19.06 -23.84 23.45
CA LYS A 384 19.44 -22.97 22.35
C LYS A 384 18.25 -22.11 21.91
N VAL A 385 18.49 -20.82 21.66
CA VAL A 385 17.48 -19.88 21.12
C VAL A 385 18.00 -19.24 19.85
N TYR A 386 17.28 -19.44 18.73
CA TYR A 386 17.54 -18.73 17.50
C TYR A 386 16.99 -17.30 17.58
N ILE A 387 17.84 -16.31 17.30
CA ILE A 387 17.55 -14.87 17.34
C ILE A 387 17.85 -14.22 16.00
N ALA A 388 17.53 -12.93 15.81
CA ALA A 388 17.66 -12.23 14.53
C ALA A 388 19.07 -12.35 13.92
N HIS A 389 20.11 -12.22 14.71
CA HIS A 389 21.51 -12.23 14.26
C HIS A 389 22.31 -13.30 15.01
N GLY A 390 21.98 -14.57 14.73
CA GLY A 390 22.67 -15.71 15.32
C GLY A 390 21.85 -16.52 16.32
N GLU A 391 22.50 -16.96 17.37
CA GLU A 391 21.92 -17.83 18.39
C GLU A 391 22.44 -17.44 19.79
N CYS A 392 21.70 -17.83 20.81
CA CYS A 392 22.07 -17.71 22.23
C CYS A 392 21.54 -18.91 23.01
N TRP A 393 21.83 -18.97 24.29
CA TRP A 393 21.44 -20.03 25.18
C TRP A 393 20.69 -19.46 26.40
N ILE A 394 19.65 -20.17 26.87
CA ILE A 394 18.79 -19.71 27.95
C ILE A 394 18.49 -20.84 28.94
N ALA A 395 18.17 -20.48 30.17
CA ALA A 395 17.68 -21.43 31.14
C ALA A 395 16.28 -21.94 30.78
N GLU A 396 16.04 -23.25 30.91
CA GLU A 396 14.77 -23.89 30.53
C GLU A 396 13.53 -23.22 31.20
N LYS A 397 13.64 -22.84 32.47
CA LYS A 397 12.59 -22.15 33.24
C LYS A 397 12.09 -20.84 32.60
N TYR A 398 12.86 -20.25 31.69
CA TYR A 398 12.50 -19.00 30.99
C TYR A 398 11.74 -19.23 29.69
N VAL A 399 11.68 -20.49 29.19
CA VAL A 399 10.76 -20.84 28.09
C VAL A 399 9.38 -21.02 28.67
N THR A 400 8.55 -19.98 28.56
CA THR A 400 7.25 -19.91 29.28
C THR A 400 6.06 -20.43 28.50
N ARG A 401 6.26 -20.78 27.20
CA ARG A 401 5.20 -21.25 26.29
C ARG A 401 5.73 -22.42 25.48
N ASN A 402 4.81 -23.38 25.19
CA ASN A 402 5.07 -24.50 24.28
C ASN A 402 6.37 -25.25 24.57
N THR A 403 6.66 -25.49 25.85
CA THR A 403 7.90 -26.11 26.33
C THR A 403 8.07 -27.54 25.82
N SER A 404 6.97 -28.29 25.59
CA SER A 404 6.98 -29.64 25.01
C SER A 404 7.59 -29.66 23.61
N ASP A 405 7.47 -28.58 22.86
CA ASP A 405 7.94 -28.50 21.47
C ASP A 405 9.43 -28.20 21.35
N ILE A 406 10.11 -27.95 22.46
CA ILE A 406 11.57 -27.81 22.49
C ILE A 406 12.23 -29.12 22.05
N SER A 407 11.65 -30.26 22.39
CA SER A 407 12.19 -31.59 22.06
C SER A 407 11.96 -32.05 20.63
N ARG A 408 11.26 -31.27 19.80
CA ARG A 408 10.89 -31.62 18.42
C ARG A 408 11.82 -30.95 17.42
N TYR A 409 12.07 -31.64 16.29
CA TYR A 409 12.59 -30.98 15.09
C TYR A 409 11.55 -30.00 14.52
N LYS A 410 12.01 -28.84 14.09
CA LYS A 410 11.16 -27.80 13.51
C LYS A 410 11.91 -26.96 12.48
N VAL A 411 11.19 -26.30 11.59
CA VAL A 411 11.74 -25.37 10.62
C VAL A 411 11.40 -23.95 11.07
N LEU A 412 12.41 -23.12 11.16
CA LEU A 412 12.32 -21.71 11.52
C LEU A 412 12.40 -20.86 10.24
N ILE A 413 11.31 -20.17 9.94
CA ILE A 413 11.20 -19.32 8.75
C ILE A 413 11.35 -17.88 9.19
N PRO A 414 12.33 -17.11 8.70
CA PRO A 414 12.48 -15.71 9.06
C PRO A 414 11.20 -14.90 8.81
N ARG A 415 10.74 -14.18 9.81
CA ARG A 415 9.53 -13.38 9.73
C ARG A 415 9.71 -12.11 8.89
N SER A 416 10.93 -11.63 8.75
CA SER A 416 11.24 -10.51 7.85
C SER A 416 11.75 -11.06 6.53
N GLY A 417 10.97 -10.86 5.48
CA GLY A 417 11.35 -11.18 4.11
C GLY A 417 11.85 -9.95 3.35
N ASN A 418 12.28 -10.18 2.13
CA ASN A 418 12.61 -9.14 1.17
C ASN A 418 11.88 -9.41 -0.16
N PRO A 419 10.73 -8.79 -0.40
CA PRO A 419 9.95 -8.99 -1.63
C PRO A 419 10.71 -8.69 -2.92
N GLY A 420 11.72 -7.84 -2.87
CA GLY A 420 12.56 -7.50 -4.02
C GLY A 420 13.73 -8.47 -4.29
N SER A 421 13.89 -9.52 -3.46
CA SER A 421 14.98 -10.49 -3.62
C SER A 421 14.49 -11.93 -3.49
N THR A 422 14.84 -12.63 -2.42
CA THR A 422 14.50 -14.04 -2.23
C THR A 422 13.07 -14.32 -1.73
N ILE A 423 12.24 -13.29 -1.55
CA ILE A 423 10.89 -13.30 -0.98
C ILE A 423 10.90 -13.61 0.51
N ILE A 424 11.40 -14.78 0.91
CA ILE A 424 11.61 -15.17 2.31
C ILE A 424 13.11 -15.24 2.63
N GLY A 425 13.46 -15.07 3.89
CA GLY A 425 14.80 -15.39 4.38
C GLY A 425 15.03 -16.90 4.41
N LYS A 426 16.30 -17.34 4.45
CA LYS A 426 16.68 -18.75 4.42
C LYS A 426 16.06 -19.51 5.61
N PRO A 427 15.22 -20.54 5.37
CA PRO A 427 14.69 -21.39 6.42
C PRO A 427 15.82 -22.13 7.15
N LYS A 428 15.70 -22.24 8.49
CA LYS A 428 16.67 -22.92 9.34
C LYS A 428 16.05 -24.16 9.99
N ILE A 429 16.82 -25.22 10.09
CA ILE A 429 16.43 -26.40 10.87
C ILE A 429 16.78 -26.12 12.32
N SER A 430 15.82 -26.35 13.21
CA SER A 430 15.97 -26.22 14.64
C SER A 430 15.85 -27.61 15.28
N GLU A 431 16.95 -28.09 15.81
CA GLU A 431 17.12 -29.40 16.41
C GLU A 431 16.41 -29.51 17.78
N PRO A 432 16.16 -30.71 18.30
CA PRO A 432 15.74 -30.92 19.68
C PRO A 432 16.65 -30.20 20.70
N GLY A 433 16.05 -29.62 21.75
CA GLY A 433 16.79 -28.79 22.70
C GLY A 433 16.90 -27.33 22.28
N SER A 434 16.14 -26.91 21.28
CA SER A 434 16.18 -25.54 20.76
C SER A 434 14.79 -24.91 20.60
N CYS A 435 14.75 -23.58 20.53
CA CYS A 435 13.57 -22.76 20.31
C CYS A 435 13.94 -21.47 19.56
N SER A 436 12.98 -20.53 19.38
CA SER A 436 13.24 -19.29 18.67
C SER A 436 12.58 -18.08 19.32
N SER A 437 13.15 -16.91 19.08
CA SER A 437 12.49 -15.63 19.36
C SER A 437 11.38 -15.34 18.32
N ASN A 438 10.64 -14.24 18.51
CA ASN A 438 9.59 -13.79 17.56
C ASN A 438 10.12 -13.35 16.19
N THR A 439 11.40 -13.53 15.93
CA THR A 439 12.04 -13.28 14.62
C THR A 439 11.65 -14.34 13.59
N TYR A 440 11.14 -15.49 14.06
CA TYR A 440 10.81 -16.62 13.21
C TYR A 440 9.32 -17.01 13.35
N VAL A 441 8.78 -17.50 12.24
CA VAL A 441 7.58 -18.34 12.18
C VAL A 441 8.05 -19.79 12.28
N VAL A 442 7.31 -20.62 13.01
CA VAL A 442 7.70 -22.00 13.31
C VAL A 442 6.81 -22.98 12.56
N PHE A 443 7.39 -23.89 11.82
CA PHE A 443 6.72 -25.02 11.19
C PHE A 443 7.16 -26.34 11.83
N PHE A 444 6.20 -27.19 12.19
CA PHE A 444 6.47 -28.54 12.66
C PHE A 444 6.11 -29.54 11.57
N PRO A 445 7.11 -30.24 10.99
CA PRO A 445 6.85 -31.33 10.08
C PRO A 445 6.00 -32.42 10.73
N ALA A 446 5.15 -33.09 9.95
CA ALA A 446 4.29 -34.16 10.46
C ALA A 446 5.11 -35.35 11.02
N SER A 447 6.29 -35.60 10.47
CA SER A 447 7.27 -36.55 11.03
C SER A 447 8.29 -35.79 11.89
N GLU A 448 8.56 -36.26 13.10
CA GLU A 448 9.50 -35.66 14.06
C GLU A 448 10.95 -36.06 13.78
N SER A 449 11.35 -36.15 12.51
CA SER A 449 12.70 -36.54 12.09
C SER A 449 13.47 -35.35 11.52
N GLU A 450 14.79 -35.43 11.58
CA GLU A 450 15.67 -34.46 10.94
C GLU A 450 15.44 -34.40 9.43
N SER A 451 15.30 -35.56 8.78
CA SER A 451 15.05 -35.66 7.35
C SER A 451 13.76 -34.94 6.92
N ALA A 452 12.69 -35.06 7.72
CA ALA A 452 11.46 -34.33 7.45
C ALA A 452 11.62 -32.81 7.59
N ALA A 453 12.42 -32.35 8.55
CA ALA A 453 12.73 -30.93 8.69
C ALA A 453 13.62 -30.41 7.54
N VAL A 454 14.57 -31.22 7.05
CA VAL A 454 15.37 -30.91 5.86
C VAL A 454 14.47 -30.79 4.63
N ASN A 455 13.63 -31.81 4.37
CA ASN A 455 12.71 -31.81 3.23
C ASN A 455 11.75 -30.61 3.24
N ALA A 456 11.22 -30.25 4.42
CA ALA A 456 10.37 -29.07 4.58
C ALA A 456 11.12 -27.75 4.32
N ALA A 457 12.38 -27.65 4.77
CA ALA A 457 13.21 -26.47 4.52
C ALA A 457 13.55 -26.33 3.04
N ASP A 458 13.86 -27.43 2.35
CA ASP A 458 14.15 -27.44 0.92
C ASP A 458 12.92 -27.11 0.07
N TYR A 459 11.74 -27.64 0.44
CA TYR A 459 10.47 -27.25 -0.17
C TYR A 459 10.25 -25.72 -0.13
N LEU A 460 10.47 -25.10 1.03
CA LEU A 460 10.34 -23.65 1.21
C LEU A 460 11.35 -22.84 0.39
N ARG A 461 12.50 -23.44 -0.01
CA ARG A 461 13.53 -22.79 -0.83
C ARG A 461 13.22 -22.84 -2.32
N THR A 462 12.30 -23.70 -2.77
CA THR A 462 11.93 -23.80 -4.19
C THR A 462 11.43 -22.46 -4.72
N LYS A 463 11.63 -22.17 -5.98
CA LYS A 463 11.09 -20.99 -6.66
C LYS A 463 9.57 -21.02 -6.69
N PHE A 464 8.98 -22.20 -6.93
CA PHE A 464 7.54 -22.40 -6.95
C PHE A 464 6.88 -21.93 -5.65
N VAL A 465 7.36 -22.41 -4.51
CA VAL A 465 6.80 -22.05 -3.20
C VAL A 465 6.97 -20.57 -2.91
N ARG A 466 8.14 -20.01 -3.20
CA ARG A 466 8.41 -18.58 -3.00
C ARG A 466 7.58 -17.70 -3.93
N TYR A 467 7.28 -18.17 -5.13
CA TYR A 467 6.35 -17.51 -6.04
C TYR A 467 4.95 -17.45 -5.44
N LEU A 468 4.41 -18.56 -4.93
CA LEU A 468 3.11 -18.57 -4.27
C LEU A 468 3.06 -17.63 -3.05
N ILE A 469 4.13 -17.57 -2.25
CA ILE A 469 4.24 -16.62 -1.13
C ILE A 469 4.22 -15.17 -1.64
N SER A 470 4.91 -14.88 -2.74
CA SER A 470 5.00 -13.53 -3.30
C SER A 470 3.65 -12.96 -3.71
N LEU A 471 2.73 -13.80 -4.19
CA LEU A 471 1.39 -13.41 -4.62
C LEU A 471 0.52 -12.88 -3.47
N ARG A 472 0.82 -13.31 -2.23
CA ARG A 472 0.08 -12.90 -1.02
C ARG A 472 0.79 -11.82 -0.22
N THR A 473 2.00 -11.43 -0.62
CA THR A 473 2.89 -10.58 0.19
C THR A 473 3.15 -9.24 -0.49
N SER A 474 2.70 -8.16 0.13
CA SER A 474 3.01 -6.78 -0.29
C SER A 474 3.99 -6.05 0.64
N THR A 475 4.39 -6.70 1.74
CA THR A 475 5.26 -6.13 2.77
C THR A 475 6.33 -7.13 3.20
N GLN A 476 7.29 -6.69 4.00
CA GLN A 476 8.35 -7.55 4.54
C GLN A 476 7.87 -8.52 5.63
N ASP A 477 6.62 -8.44 6.12
CA ASP A 477 6.12 -9.31 7.19
C ASP A 477 5.61 -10.64 6.64
N MET A 478 6.39 -11.72 6.84
CA MET A 478 6.08 -13.10 6.48
C MET A 478 5.27 -13.81 7.57
N ALA A 479 4.15 -13.20 8.00
CA ALA A 479 3.21 -13.84 8.91
C ALA A 479 2.55 -15.08 8.27
N PRO A 480 1.95 -16.01 9.06
CA PRO A 480 1.35 -17.24 8.52
C PRO A 480 0.43 -17.04 7.32
N ARG A 481 -0.35 -15.97 7.28
CA ARG A 481 -1.24 -15.65 6.14
C ARG A 481 -0.50 -15.46 4.80
N ALA A 482 0.80 -15.13 4.80
CA ALA A 482 1.59 -15.05 3.57
C ALA A 482 1.73 -16.40 2.86
N TYR A 483 1.48 -17.49 3.58
CA TYR A 483 1.58 -18.89 3.11
C TYR A 483 0.21 -19.50 2.76
N GLU A 484 -0.81 -18.67 2.57
CA GLU A 484 -2.18 -19.10 2.28
C GLU A 484 -2.30 -19.91 1.00
N PHE A 485 -1.54 -19.53 -0.04
CA PHE A 485 -1.51 -20.21 -1.33
C PHE A 485 -0.52 -21.37 -1.40
N VAL A 486 0.28 -21.56 -0.36
CA VAL A 486 1.30 -22.63 -0.31
C VAL A 486 0.67 -23.89 0.24
N PRO A 487 0.65 -24.99 -0.51
CA PRO A 487 0.22 -26.29 0.01
C PRO A 487 1.16 -26.80 1.11
N THR A 488 0.61 -27.50 2.10
CA THR A 488 1.41 -28.16 3.12
C THR A 488 2.19 -29.33 2.46
N PRO A 489 3.53 -29.37 2.57
CA PRO A 489 4.33 -30.37 1.85
C PRO A 489 4.17 -31.78 2.44
N ASP A 490 4.23 -32.79 1.57
CA ASP A 490 4.61 -34.15 1.99
C ASP A 490 6.12 -34.15 2.33
N VAL A 491 6.42 -34.19 3.62
CA VAL A 491 7.79 -34.13 4.14
C VAL A 491 8.50 -35.49 4.15
N SER A 492 7.85 -36.57 3.71
CA SER A 492 8.47 -37.89 3.59
C SER A 492 9.51 -37.96 2.45
N ARG A 493 9.49 -36.99 1.54
CA ARG A 493 10.37 -36.90 0.37
C ARG A 493 10.87 -35.48 0.14
N HIS A 494 11.97 -35.38 -0.61
CA HIS A 494 12.46 -34.11 -1.15
C HIS A 494 11.57 -33.64 -2.32
N TRP A 495 11.45 -32.33 -2.51
CA TRP A 495 10.76 -31.69 -3.62
C TRP A 495 11.68 -30.73 -4.35
N SER A 496 11.79 -30.88 -5.66
CA SER A 496 12.42 -29.93 -6.57
C SER A 496 11.37 -29.06 -7.27
N ASP A 497 11.78 -27.93 -7.86
CA ASP A 497 10.89 -27.09 -8.67
C ASP A 497 10.26 -27.87 -9.83
N VAL A 498 11.05 -28.73 -10.52
CA VAL A 498 10.56 -29.55 -11.65
C VAL A 498 9.44 -30.49 -11.19
N GLU A 499 9.64 -31.21 -10.09
CA GLU A 499 8.61 -32.11 -9.53
C GLU A 499 7.35 -31.38 -9.10
N LEU A 500 7.47 -30.16 -8.56
CA LEU A 500 6.32 -29.32 -8.21
C LEU A 500 5.60 -28.81 -9.47
N PHE A 501 6.33 -28.38 -10.49
CA PHE A 501 5.73 -27.95 -11.75
C PHE A 501 4.95 -29.10 -12.41
N ASP A 502 5.51 -30.32 -12.42
CA ASP A 502 4.84 -31.50 -12.96
C ASP A 502 3.61 -31.88 -12.13
N LYS A 503 3.73 -31.87 -10.80
CA LYS A 503 2.62 -32.16 -9.87
C LYS A 503 1.41 -31.28 -10.12
N TYR A 504 1.62 -29.97 -10.34
CA TYR A 504 0.54 -29.01 -10.57
C TYR A 504 0.21 -28.82 -12.06
N GLY A 505 0.86 -29.56 -12.97
CA GLY A 505 0.58 -29.51 -14.41
C GLY A 505 0.84 -28.13 -15.02
N LEU A 506 1.93 -27.47 -14.61
CA LEU A 506 2.27 -26.14 -15.12
C LEU A 506 2.76 -26.21 -16.57
N THR A 507 2.30 -25.28 -17.40
CA THR A 507 2.77 -25.10 -18.78
C THR A 507 4.20 -24.54 -18.80
N ASP A 508 4.86 -24.58 -19.95
CA ASP A 508 6.21 -24.03 -20.09
C ASP A 508 6.25 -22.52 -19.87
N GLU A 509 5.18 -21.79 -20.25
CA GLU A 509 5.03 -20.35 -20.01
C GLU A 509 4.90 -20.04 -18.51
N GLU A 510 4.12 -20.84 -17.77
CA GLU A 510 3.94 -20.68 -16.32
C GLU A 510 5.23 -21.01 -15.56
N ARG A 511 5.95 -22.05 -15.97
CA ARG A 511 7.28 -22.39 -15.42
C ARG A 511 8.27 -21.25 -15.65
N LYS A 512 8.30 -20.73 -16.88
CA LYS A 512 9.14 -19.58 -17.25
C LYS A 512 8.80 -18.35 -16.41
N LEU A 513 7.51 -18.04 -16.23
CA LEU A 513 7.06 -16.93 -15.40
C LEU A 513 7.60 -17.04 -13.97
N ILE A 514 7.52 -18.22 -13.34
CA ILE A 514 8.06 -18.46 -12.01
C ILE A 514 9.57 -18.29 -11.99
N ASP A 515 10.27 -18.86 -12.98
CA ASP A 515 11.73 -18.82 -13.07
C ASP A 515 12.28 -17.40 -13.22
N GLU A 516 11.59 -16.54 -13.97
CA GLU A 516 11.95 -15.14 -14.19
C GLU A 516 11.57 -14.25 -13.00
N SER A 517 10.44 -14.55 -12.33
CA SER A 517 9.94 -13.75 -11.21
C SER A 517 10.72 -13.97 -9.92
N ILE A 518 11.28 -15.17 -9.71
CA ILE A 518 11.88 -15.56 -8.43
C ILE A 518 13.36 -15.86 -8.61
N PRO A 519 14.26 -15.05 -8.04
CA PRO A 519 15.70 -15.32 -8.09
C PRO A 519 16.04 -16.61 -7.33
N SER A 520 17.09 -17.31 -7.77
CA SER A 520 17.58 -18.49 -7.07
C SER A 520 18.00 -18.13 -5.64
N MET A 521 17.62 -18.96 -4.67
CA MET A 521 18.15 -18.87 -3.32
C MET A 521 19.47 -19.63 -3.28
N GLN A 522 20.61 -18.92 -3.20
CA GLN A 522 21.91 -19.54 -3.11
C GLN A 522 21.96 -20.45 -1.88
N MET A 523 22.30 -21.72 -2.11
CA MET A 523 22.77 -22.59 -1.05
C MET A 523 24.15 -22.06 -0.66
N GLU A 524 24.33 -21.56 0.55
CA GLU A 524 25.68 -21.45 1.08
C GLU A 524 26.18 -22.88 1.25
N ASP A 525 27.10 -23.30 0.36
CA ASP A 525 27.92 -24.47 0.61
C ASP A 525 28.51 -24.31 2.01
N GLY A 526 28.33 -25.34 2.85
CA GLY A 526 28.90 -25.40 4.19
C GLY A 526 30.42 -25.32 4.10
N GLY A 527 30.91 -24.08 4.06
CA GLY A 527 32.32 -23.72 4.01
C GLY A 527 32.67 -22.93 5.27
N ASN A 528 33.24 -23.67 6.23
CA ASN A 528 34.22 -23.26 7.24
C ASN A 528 34.25 -21.81 7.78
N ALA A 529 33.98 -21.67 9.03
CA ALA A 529 34.78 -21.22 10.17
C ALA A 529 33.91 -20.56 11.23
#